data_611ee09dd323571209b6c662c10a9a3a
#
_entry.id   611ee09dd323571209b6c662c10a9a3a
#
_cell.length_a   1.000
_cell.length_b   1.000
_cell.length_c   1.000
_cell.angle_alpha   90.00
_cell.angle_beta   90.00
_cell.angle_gamma   90.00
#
_symmetry.space_group_name_H-M   'P 1'
#
loop_
_entity.id
_entity.type
_entity.pdbx_description
1 polymer ?
#
loop_
_entity_poly.entity_id
_entity_poly.type
_entity_poly.pdbx_seq_one_letter_code
_entity_poly.pdbx_strand_id
1 'polypeptide(L)'
;LILFTIIITSFINPFLGAAINVALPSISEEFSMGAIGISWVSMAFLLTSAVFLVPLGKLADIKGRKRIFLLGNILIALSSILCALSSSGDMLILFRAVQGIGSAMVFGTGMALITSVYPPNERGKAIGYSVTSVYVGLSLAPFLGGILTQYLGWRAIFYVTIPFEVLVIWL
;
A
#
# COMPACT_ATOMS: atom_id res chain seq x y z
N LEU A 1 -17.31 -10.58 -4.21
CA LEU A 1 -16.49 -10.36 -3.03
C LEU A 1 -15.01 -10.15 -3.40
N ILE A 2 -14.33 -11.14 -3.99
CA ILE A 2 -12.89 -11.08 -4.36
C ILE A 2 -12.56 -9.87 -5.24
N LEU A 3 -13.37 -9.51 -6.24
CA LEU A 3 -13.12 -8.33 -7.05
C LEU A 3 -13.18 -7.05 -6.21
N PHE A 4 -14.13 -6.95 -5.31
CA PHE A 4 -14.31 -5.79 -4.45
C PHE A 4 -13.11 -5.60 -3.51
N THR A 5 -12.60 -6.68 -2.91
CA THR A 5 -11.37 -6.62 -2.09
C THR A 5 -10.17 -6.18 -2.92
N ILE A 6 -10.01 -6.69 -4.15
CA ILE A 6 -8.92 -6.29 -5.04
C ILE A 6 -9.04 -4.83 -5.46
N ILE A 7 -10.24 -4.33 -5.77
CA ILE A 7 -10.50 -2.94 -6.12
C ILE A 7 -10.10 -2.00 -4.98
N ILE A 8 -10.54 -2.30 -3.75
CA ILE A 8 -10.19 -1.50 -2.55
C ILE A 8 -8.67 -1.48 -2.38
N THR A 9 -8.03 -2.62 -2.39
CA THR A 9 -6.58 -2.73 -2.19
C THR A 9 -5.80 -2.06 -3.32
N SER A 10 -6.28 -2.18 -4.58
CA SER A 10 -5.70 -1.50 -5.74
C SER A 10 -5.83 0.02 -5.68
N PHE A 11 -6.82 0.55 -4.95
CA PHE A 11 -6.95 1.97 -4.66
C PHE A 11 -6.01 2.42 -3.54
N ILE A 12 -6.03 1.71 -2.40
CA ILE A 12 -5.38 2.16 -1.16
C ILE A 12 -3.86 2.12 -1.26
N ASN A 13 -3.27 1.07 -1.82
CA ASN A 13 -1.81 0.95 -1.88
C ASN A 13 -1.15 2.08 -2.69
N PRO A 14 -1.59 2.37 -3.94
CA PRO A 14 -1.07 3.51 -4.70
C PRO A 14 -1.40 4.86 -4.05
N PHE A 15 -2.60 5.00 -3.47
CA PHE A 15 -2.99 6.18 -2.71
C PHE A 15 -2.00 6.45 -1.58
N LEU A 16 -1.75 5.46 -0.72
CA LEU A 16 -0.81 5.58 0.41
C LEU A 16 0.61 5.92 -0.06
N GLY A 17 1.08 5.24 -1.13
CA GLY A 17 2.39 5.50 -1.71
C GLY A 17 2.56 6.92 -2.24
N ALA A 18 1.53 7.47 -2.88
CA ALA A 18 1.57 8.83 -3.45
C ALA A 18 1.25 9.92 -2.40
N ALA A 19 0.31 9.69 -1.48
CA ALA A 19 -0.06 10.65 -0.45
C ALA A 19 1.11 10.98 0.49
N ILE A 20 1.93 9.99 0.83
CA ILE A 20 3.10 10.20 1.69
C ILE A 20 4.12 11.17 1.08
N ASN A 21 4.24 11.22 -0.25
CA ASN A 21 5.17 12.14 -0.92
C ASN A 21 4.78 13.60 -0.69
N VAL A 22 3.50 13.91 -0.54
CA VAL A 22 3.02 15.26 -0.20
C VAL A 22 3.31 15.60 1.25
N ALA A 23 3.37 14.59 2.12
CA ALA A 23 3.64 14.74 3.54
C ALA A 23 5.15 14.81 3.90
N LEU A 24 6.05 14.50 2.95
CA LEU A 24 7.50 14.46 3.20
C LEU A 24 8.06 15.75 3.83
N PRO A 25 7.67 16.98 3.41
CA PRO A 25 8.14 18.20 4.06
C PRO A 25 7.80 18.25 5.56
N SER A 26 6.54 17.92 5.91
CA SER A 26 6.09 17.91 7.32
C SER A 26 6.80 16.83 8.14
N ILE A 27 7.07 15.67 7.56
CA ILE A 27 7.87 14.60 8.20
C ILE A 27 9.31 15.04 8.41
N SER A 28 9.91 15.71 7.39
CA SER A 28 11.28 16.23 7.46
C SER A 28 11.43 17.26 8.57
N GLU A 29 10.46 18.16 8.71
CA GLU A 29 10.45 19.18 9.74
C GLU A 29 10.32 18.57 11.14
N GLU A 30 9.37 17.64 11.34
CA GLU A 30 9.16 16.99 12.64
C GLU A 30 10.35 16.18 13.13
N PHE A 31 10.98 15.40 12.25
CA PHE A 31 12.10 14.53 12.62
C PHE A 31 13.48 15.14 12.32
N SER A 32 13.52 16.40 11.87
CA SER A 32 14.77 17.10 11.49
C SER A 32 15.63 16.30 10.50
N MET A 33 14.96 15.68 9.50
CA MET A 33 15.60 14.81 8.52
C MET A 33 16.25 15.60 7.40
N GLY A 34 17.49 15.27 7.05
CA GLY A 34 18.14 15.81 5.86
C GLY A 34 17.55 15.22 4.55
N ALA A 35 17.94 15.80 3.42
CA ALA A 35 17.42 15.42 2.08
C ALA A 35 17.59 13.93 1.76
N ILE A 36 18.66 13.29 2.20
CA ILE A 36 18.90 11.86 2.01
C ILE A 36 17.91 11.04 2.87
N GLY A 37 17.78 11.36 4.15
CA GLY A 37 16.90 10.65 5.07
C GLY A 37 15.44 10.69 4.62
N ILE A 38 14.94 11.89 4.22
CA ILE A 38 13.56 12.03 3.79
C ILE A 38 13.27 11.25 2.49
N SER A 39 14.23 11.15 1.58
CA SER A 39 14.10 10.35 0.36
C SER A 39 13.93 8.86 0.68
N TRP A 40 14.60 8.37 1.73
CA TRP A 40 14.48 6.97 2.15
C TRP A 40 13.09 6.59 2.66
N VAL A 41 12.27 7.53 3.14
CA VAL A 41 10.88 7.26 3.55
C VAL A 41 10.06 6.67 2.40
N SER A 42 10.20 7.20 1.19
CA SER A 42 9.52 6.65 0.00
C SER A 42 10.32 5.53 -0.65
N MET A 43 11.66 5.67 -0.74
CA MET A 43 12.52 4.69 -1.41
C MET A 43 12.54 3.33 -0.71
N ALA A 44 12.51 3.28 0.61
CA ALA A 44 12.50 2.02 1.36
C ALA A 44 11.27 1.17 1.02
N PHE A 45 10.10 1.80 0.93
CA PHE A 45 8.85 1.14 0.50
C PHE A 45 8.96 0.60 -0.94
N LEU A 46 9.40 1.44 -1.88
CA LEU A 46 9.50 1.06 -3.30
C LEU A 46 10.55 -0.03 -3.51
N LEU A 47 11.70 0.10 -2.87
CA LEU A 47 12.79 -0.87 -2.99
C LEU A 47 12.38 -2.25 -2.47
N THR A 48 11.83 -2.32 -1.26
CA THR A 48 11.38 -3.59 -0.69
C THR A 48 10.23 -4.18 -1.48
N SER A 49 9.28 -3.35 -1.93
CA SER A 49 8.20 -3.81 -2.80
C SER A 49 8.74 -4.43 -4.10
N ALA A 50 9.71 -3.79 -4.76
CA ALA A 50 10.31 -4.29 -5.99
C ALA A 50 11.11 -5.58 -5.78
N VAL A 51 11.97 -5.63 -4.75
CA VAL A 51 12.82 -6.79 -4.44
C VAL A 51 12.00 -8.02 -4.11
N PHE A 52 10.94 -7.86 -3.32
CA PHE A 52 10.12 -8.98 -2.85
C PHE A 52 8.98 -9.37 -3.79
N LEU A 53 8.69 -8.59 -4.84
CA LEU A 53 7.58 -8.84 -5.76
C LEU A 53 7.65 -10.24 -6.40
N VAL A 54 8.78 -10.60 -6.99
CA VAL A 54 8.94 -11.88 -7.69
C VAL A 54 9.04 -13.06 -6.71
N PRO A 55 9.85 -13.01 -5.63
CA PRO A 55 9.90 -14.09 -4.65
C PRO A 55 8.54 -14.37 -3.99
N LEU A 56 7.80 -13.33 -3.61
CA LEU A 56 6.51 -13.50 -2.94
C LEU A 56 5.39 -13.90 -3.92
N GLY A 57 5.48 -13.49 -5.19
CA GLY A 57 4.62 -14.02 -6.24
C GLY A 57 4.79 -15.53 -6.44
N LYS A 58 6.03 -16.03 -6.50
CA LYS A 58 6.31 -17.48 -6.55
C LYS A 58 5.84 -18.21 -5.29
N LEU A 59 6.05 -17.60 -4.12
CA LEU A 59 5.57 -18.18 -2.85
C LEU A 59 4.03 -18.30 -2.85
N ALA A 60 3.34 -17.35 -3.44
CA ALA A 60 1.88 -17.37 -3.56
C ALA A 60 1.38 -18.51 -4.47
N ASP A 61 2.11 -18.84 -5.53
CA ASP A 61 1.77 -19.97 -6.38
C ASP A 61 1.92 -21.31 -5.64
N ILE A 62 2.87 -21.42 -4.69
CA ILE A 62 3.11 -22.64 -3.88
C ILE A 62 2.15 -22.73 -2.69
N LYS A 63 2.01 -21.64 -1.93
CA LYS A 63 1.28 -21.63 -0.65
C LYS A 63 -0.19 -21.19 -0.76
N GLY A 64 -0.61 -20.75 -1.96
CA GLY A 64 -1.95 -20.29 -2.25
C GLY A 64 -2.06 -18.76 -2.29
N ARG A 65 -2.52 -18.25 -3.43
CA ARG A 65 -2.61 -16.82 -3.74
C ARG A 65 -3.48 -16.04 -2.76
N LYS A 66 -4.64 -16.59 -2.37
CA LYS A 66 -5.54 -15.95 -1.40
C LYS A 66 -4.86 -15.76 -0.03
N ARG A 67 -4.11 -16.76 0.44
CA ARG A 67 -3.41 -16.66 1.73
C ARG A 67 -2.34 -15.57 1.71
N ILE A 68 -1.52 -15.54 0.67
CA ILE A 68 -0.45 -14.52 0.54
C ILE A 68 -1.06 -13.13 0.37
N PHE A 69 -2.15 -12.98 -0.40
CA PHE A 69 -2.87 -11.71 -0.54
C PHE A 69 -3.38 -11.20 0.83
N LEU A 70 -4.03 -12.06 1.63
CA LEU A 70 -4.51 -11.69 2.96
C LEU A 70 -3.37 -11.33 3.91
N LEU A 71 -2.29 -12.13 3.94
CA LEU A 71 -1.11 -11.82 4.75
C LEU A 71 -0.47 -10.48 4.34
N GLY A 72 -0.46 -10.16 3.05
CA GLY A 72 -0.01 -8.87 2.55
C GLY A 72 -0.83 -7.71 3.09
N ASN A 73 -2.17 -7.80 3.05
CA ASN A 73 -3.06 -6.77 3.60
C ASN A 73 -2.92 -6.63 5.13
N ILE A 74 -2.79 -7.74 5.84
CA ILE A 74 -2.51 -7.71 7.30
C ILE A 74 -1.18 -7.00 7.57
N LEU A 75 -0.14 -7.31 6.80
CA LEU A 75 1.17 -6.68 6.98
C LEU A 75 1.13 -5.18 6.67
N ILE A 76 0.37 -4.76 5.64
CA ILE A 76 0.16 -3.34 5.32
C ILE A 76 -0.59 -2.65 6.45
N ALA A 77 -1.67 -3.23 6.97
CA ALA A 77 -2.44 -2.66 8.08
C ALA A 77 -1.57 -2.47 9.34
N LEU A 78 -0.84 -3.51 9.74
CA LEU A 78 0.05 -3.46 10.91
C LEU A 78 1.18 -2.45 10.72
N SER A 79 1.84 -2.46 9.56
CA SER A 79 2.90 -1.50 9.28
C SER A 79 2.39 -0.06 9.16
N SER A 80 1.15 0.17 8.70
CA SER A 80 0.52 1.49 8.71
C SER A 80 0.32 2.00 10.13
N ILE A 81 -0.13 1.15 11.06
CA ILE A 81 -0.23 1.49 12.48
C ILE A 81 1.16 1.87 13.03
N LEU A 82 2.18 1.04 12.74
CA LEU A 82 3.54 1.29 13.19
C LEU A 82 4.14 2.57 12.59
N CYS A 83 3.88 2.86 11.31
CA CYS A 83 4.27 4.12 10.68
C CYS A 83 3.62 5.33 11.38
N ALA A 84 2.32 5.25 11.69
CA ALA A 84 1.61 6.32 12.38
C ALA A 84 2.13 6.55 13.82
N LEU A 85 2.63 5.50 14.47
CA LEU A 85 3.19 5.55 15.83
C LEU A 85 4.70 5.82 15.86
N SER A 86 5.35 6.01 14.71
CA SER A 86 6.79 6.25 14.66
C SER A 86 7.18 7.53 15.39
N SER A 87 8.23 7.44 16.19
CA SER A 87 8.81 8.55 16.97
C SER A 87 10.12 9.09 16.41
N SER A 88 10.63 8.48 15.33
CA SER A 88 11.84 8.92 14.63
C SER A 88 11.77 8.62 13.15
N GLY A 89 12.57 9.35 12.35
CA GLY A 89 12.66 9.14 10.91
C GLY A 89 13.16 7.74 10.54
N ASP A 90 14.15 7.21 11.26
CA ASP A 90 14.70 5.87 11.02
C ASP A 90 13.66 4.78 11.28
N MET A 91 12.87 4.95 12.34
CA MET A 91 11.75 4.04 12.67
C MET A 91 10.68 4.06 11.57
N LEU A 92 10.36 5.25 11.06
CA LEU A 92 9.43 5.40 9.94
C LEU A 92 9.97 4.70 8.68
N ILE A 93 11.25 4.89 8.33
CA ILE A 93 11.88 4.24 7.19
C ILE A 93 11.81 2.70 7.32
N LEU A 94 12.12 2.17 8.50
CA LEU A 94 12.04 0.73 8.76
C LEU A 94 10.62 0.19 8.56
N PHE A 95 9.61 0.86 9.10
CA PHE A 95 8.23 0.42 8.95
C PHE A 95 7.72 0.58 7.52
N ARG A 96 8.18 1.59 6.78
CA ARG A 96 7.94 1.73 5.34
C ARG A 96 8.55 0.58 4.55
N ALA A 97 9.74 0.09 4.92
CA ALA A 97 10.32 -1.10 4.30
C ALA A 97 9.45 -2.36 4.55
N VAL A 98 8.97 -2.55 5.77
CA VAL A 98 8.05 -3.65 6.10
C VAL A 98 6.74 -3.54 5.31
N GLN A 99 6.19 -2.34 5.19
CA GLN A 99 4.98 -2.06 4.41
C GLN A 99 5.17 -2.38 2.92
N GLY A 100 6.36 -2.13 2.36
CA GLY A 100 6.71 -2.51 1.00
C GLY A 100 6.70 -4.02 0.76
N ILE A 101 7.09 -4.83 1.76
CA ILE A 101 6.97 -6.29 1.68
C ILE A 101 5.49 -6.71 1.58
N GLY A 102 4.61 -6.13 2.40
CA GLY A 102 3.17 -6.36 2.32
C GLY A 102 2.59 -5.97 0.96
N SER A 103 3.01 -4.82 0.43
CA SER A 103 2.64 -4.34 -0.90
C SER A 103 3.07 -5.32 -2.01
N ALA A 104 4.28 -5.88 -1.93
CA ALA A 104 4.76 -6.90 -2.86
C ALA A 104 3.88 -8.18 -2.85
N MET A 105 3.44 -8.63 -1.67
CA MET A 105 2.50 -9.75 -1.55
C MET A 105 1.19 -9.47 -2.28
N VAL A 106 0.63 -8.29 -2.08
CA VAL A 106 -0.65 -7.89 -2.65
C VAL A 106 -0.56 -7.73 -4.17
N PHE A 107 0.42 -6.97 -4.67
CA PHE A 107 0.60 -6.75 -6.11
C PHE A 107 0.96 -8.05 -6.84
N GLY A 108 1.82 -8.88 -6.25
CA GLY A 108 2.22 -10.18 -6.83
C GLY A 108 1.07 -11.19 -6.94
N THR A 109 0.00 -11.01 -6.17
CA THR A 109 -1.12 -11.96 -6.14
C THR A 109 -2.42 -11.42 -6.71
N GLY A 110 -2.65 -10.09 -6.69
CA GLY A 110 -3.93 -9.50 -7.05
C GLY A 110 -4.38 -9.83 -8.47
N MET A 111 -3.51 -9.65 -9.47
CA MET A 111 -3.81 -9.98 -10.86
C MET A 111 -4.03 -11.48 -11.07
N ALA A 112 -3.24 -12.30 -10.40
CA ALA A 112 -3.35 -13.75 -10.48
C ALA A 112 -4.65 -14.27 -9.84
N LEU A 113 -5.17 -13.59 -8.80
CA LEU A 113 -6.48 -13.89 -8.21
C LEU A 113 -7.63 -13.55 -9.19
N ILE A 114 -7.59 -12.38 -9.85
CA ILE A 114 -8.58 -12.02 -10.86
C ILE A 114 -8.64 -13.10 -11.94
N THR A 115 -7.50 -13.48 -12.49
CA THR A 115 -7.44 -14.46 -13.60
C THR A 115 -7.81 -15.87 -13.17
N SER A 116 -7.74 -16.21 -11.89
CA SER A 116 -8.16 -17.52 -11.37
C SER A 116 -9.66 -17.65 -11.12
N VAL A 117 -10.33 -16.50 -10.84
CA VAL A 117 -11.77 -16.50 -10.49
C VAL A 117 -12.66 -16.16 -11.68
N TYR A 118 -12.19 -15.30 -12.59
CA TYR A 118 -12.99 -14.84 -13.71
C TYR A 118 -12.74 -15.65 -14.98
N PRO A 119 -13.83 -15.99 -15.73
CA PRO A 119 -13.71 -16.65 -17.03
C PRO A 119 -13.02 -15.71 -18.05
N PRO A 120 -12.38 -16.27 -19.11
CA PRO A 120 -11.57 -15.48 -20.05
C PRO A 120 -12.28 -14.26 -20.65
N ASN A 121 -13.58 -14.36 -20.93
CA ASN A 121 -14.40 -13.28 -21.49
C ASN A 121 -14.68 -12.12 -20.52
N GLU A 122 -14.55 -12.32 -19.21
CA GLU A 122 -14.78 -11.29 -18.19
C GLU A 122 -13.49 -10.75 -17.54
N ARG A 123 -12.35 -11.41 -17.74
CA ARG A 123 -11.06 -11.02 -17.16
C ARG A 123 -10.66 -9.59 -17.50
N GLY A 124 -10.85 -9.19 -18.77
CA GLY A 124 -10.51 -7.83 -19.22
C GLY A 124 -11.29 -6.77 -18.46
N LYS A 125 -12.57 -6.98 -18.19
CA LYS A 125 -13.42 -6.06 -17.42
C LYS A 125 -12.97 -6.00 -15.94
N ALA A 126 -12.71 -7.14 -15.32
CA ALA A 126 -12.26 -7.20 -13.92
C ALA A 126 -10.88 -6.56 -13.73
N ILE A 127 -9.95 -6.79 -14.66
CA ILE A 127 -8.63 -6.13 -14.69
C ILE A 127 -8.81 -4.62 -14.89
N GLY A 128 -9.69 -4.21 -15.79
CA GLY A 128 -9.99 -2.80 -16.05
C GLY A 128 -10.44 -2.06 -14.79
N TYR A 129 -11.32 -2.63 -13.99
CA TYR A 129 -11.74 -2.06 -12.72
C TYR A 129 -10.57 -1.92 -11.72
N SER A 130 -9.72 -2.93 -11.60
CA SER A 130 -8.54 -2.88 -10.72
C SER A 130 -7.57 -1.79 -11.16
N VAL A 131 -7.26 -1.70 -12.46
CA VAL A 131 -6.36 -0.68 -13.02
C VAL A 131 -6.94 0.73 -12.86
N THR A 132 -8.24 0.90 -13.11
CA THR A 132 -8.92 2.18 -12.88
C THR A 132 -8.79 2.62 -11.42
N SER A 133 -8.96 1.70 -10.47
CA SER A 133 -8.82 1.98 -9.04
C SER A 133 -7.41 2.44 -8.66
N VAL A 134 -6.37 1.86 -9.27
CA VAL A 134 -4.98 2.32 -9.10
C VAL A 134 -4.84 3.79 -9.51
N TYR A 135 -5.31 4.15 -10.71
CA TYR A 135 -5.18 5.51 -11.21
C TYR A 135 -6.04 6.50 -10.43
N VAL A 136 -7.23 6.11 -9.99
CA VAL A 136 -8.06 6.95 -9.10
C VAL A 136 -7.34 7.19 -7.78
N GLY A 137 -6.74 6.16 -7.19
CA GLY A 137 -5.94 6.29 -5.97
C GLY A 137 -4.76 7.25 -6.15
N LEU A 138 -3.98 7.09 -7.22
CA LEU A 138 -2.85 7.97 -7.54
C LEU A 138 -3.29 9.42 -7.76
N SER A 139 -4.41 9.64 -8.45
CA SER A 139 -4.92 10.98 -8.78
C SER A 139 -5.48 11.72 -7.55
N LEU A 140 -6.15 11.00 -6.64
CA LEU A 140 -6.70 11.59 -5.42
C LEU A 140 -5.65 11.76 -4.31
N ALA A 141 -4.56 11.02 -4.36
CA ALA A 141 -3.55 11.01 -3.31
C ALA A 141 -2.94 12.39 -3.02
N PRO A 142 -2.50 13.20 -4.01
CA PRO A 142 -1.96 14.52 -3.71
C PRO A 142 -2.98 15.45 -3.06
N PHE A 143 -4.22 15.41 -3.52
CA PHE A 143 -5.30 16.26 -3.01
C PHE A 143 -5.71 15.86 -1.58
N LEU A 144 -6.11 14.61 -1.39
CA LEU A 144 -6.53 14.13 -0.07
C LEU A 144 -5.35 14.05 0.90
N GLY A 145 -4.18 13.62 0.44
CA GLY A 145 -2.95 13.59 1.24
C GLY A 145 -2.54 14.99 1.71
N GLY A 146 -2.69 16.01 0.86
CA GLY A 146 -2.46 17.41 1.22
C GLY A 146 -3.43 17.89 2.29
N ILE A 147 -4.74 17.66 2.11
CA ILE A 147 -5.77 18.01 3.11
C ILE A 147 -5.50 17.30 4.44
N LEU A 148 -5.29 16.00 4.42
CA LEU A 148 -5.01 15.22 5.63
C LEU A 148 -3.77 15.74 6.36
N THR A 149 -2.69 16.00 5.62
CA THR A 149 -1.43 16.50 6.22
C THR A 149 -1.62 17.89 6.82
N GLN A 150 -2.34 18.77 6.14
CA GLN A 150 -2.53 20.16 6.57
C GLN A 150 -3.42 20.28 7.81
N TYR A 151 -4.51 19.52 7.90
CA TYR A 151 -5.51 19.67 8.97
C TYR A 151 -5.37 18.67 10.12
N LEU A 152 -4.87 17.46 9.84
CA LEU A 152 -4.79 16.35 10.80
C LEU A 152 -3.36 15.85 11.04
N GLY A 153 -2.40 16.39 10.29
CA GLY A 153 -1.02 15.93 10.32
C GLY A 153 -0.77 14.71 9.42
N TRP A 154 0.50 14.48 9.06
CA TRP A 154 0.89 13.43 8.11
C TRP A 154 0.52 11.99 8.58
N ARG A 155 0.43 11.77 9.88
CA ARG A 155 0.03 10.48 10.46
C ARG A 155 -1.39 10.07 10.05
N ALA A 156 -2.27 11.04 9.79
CA ALA A 156 -3.64 10.79 9.36
C ALA A 156 -3.71 10.01 8.04
N ILE A 157 -2.71 10.13 7.17
CA ILE A 157 -2.64 9.36 5.92
C ILE A 157 -2.65 7.86 6.23
N PHE A 158 -1.89 7.42 7.23
CA PHE A 158 -1.85 6.02 7.64
C PHE A 158 -3.14 5.61 8.36
N TYR A 159 -3.66 6.43 9.26
CA TYR A 159 -4.89 6.11 9.99
C TYR A 159 -6.11 5.95 9.07
N VAL A 160 -6.22 6.77 8.03
CA VAL A 160 -7.35 6.68 7.07
C VAL A 160 -7.30 5.38 6.25
N THR A 161 -6.13 4.80 6.00
CA THR A 161 -6.03 3.54 5.24
C THR A 161 -6.39 2.31 6.07
N ILE A 162 -6.22 2.33 7.40
CA ILE A 162 -6.46 1.17 8.28
C ILE A 162 -7.88 0.62 8.19
N PRO A 163 -8.97 1.43 8.26
CA PRO A 163 -10.34 0.90 8.16
C PRO A 163 -10.59 0.10 6.87
N PHE A 164 -10.02 0.56 5.76
CA PHE A 164 -10.16 -0.12 4.48
C PHE A 164 -9.39 -1.44 4.44
N GLU A 165 -8.17 -1.47 5.00
CA GLU A 165 -7.39 -2.70 5.11
C GLU A 165 -8.10 -3.73 6.03
N VAL A 166 -8.68 -3.28 7.14
CA VAL A 166 -9.49 -4.12 8.03
C VAL A 166 -10.71 -4.66 7.28
N LEU A 167 -11.39 -3.84 6.49
CA LEU A 167 -12.51 -4.27 5.66
C LEU A 167 -12.09 -5.35 4.67
N VAL A 168 -10.95 -5.18 4.00
CA VAL A 168 -10.38 -6.16 3.06
C VAL A 168 -10.04 -7.49 3.75
N ILE A 169 -9.52 -7.44 4.97
CA ILE A 169 -9.17 -8.63 5.75
C ILE A 169 -10.44 -9.40 6.20
N TRP A 170 -11.51 -8.67 6.50
CA TRP A 170 -12.76 -9.26 6.97
C TRP A 170 -13.58 -9.89 5.82
N LEU A 171 -13.48 -9.39 4.59
CA LEU A 171 -14.17 -9.87 3.38
C LEU A 171 -13.52 -11.14 2.80
#